data_4aa7a8ddc7fbd35d6dd50df73142d29e
#
_entry.id   4aa7a8ddc7fbd35d6dd50df73142d29e
#
_cell.length_a   1.000
_cell.length_b   1.000
_cell.length_c   1.000
_cell.angle_alpha   90.00
_cell.angle_beta   90.00
_cell.angle_gamma   90.00
#
_symmetry.space_group_name_H-M   'P 1'
#
loop_
_entity.id
_entity.type
_entity.pdbx_description
1 polymer ?
#
loop_
_entity_poly.entity_id
_entity_poly.type
_entity_poly.pdbx_seq_one_letter_code
_entity_poly.pdbx_strand_id
1 'polypeptide(L)'
;TRGHIQHGNMSVNEHCINVAKTSLYIRNKLGIRCNTRDLVRGALLHDYFLYDWHKSDLAAPHKLHGFFHPARSLKNARKEYYLTPRQEDIIIKHMWPLTVKPPMCREAWIVTMADKYCSLMETLHIHRGRIHSRQRYHTVSYM
;
A
#
# COMPACT_ATOMS: atom_id res chain seq x y z
N THR A 1 8.96 -1.62 18.85
CA THR A 1 9.37 -0.22 18.75
C THR A 1 8.33 0.58 18.00
N ARG A 2 7.52 1.26 18.79
CA ARG A 2 6.54 2.24 18.36
C ARG A 2 7.29 3.48 17.87
N GLY A 3 7.36 3.70 16.62
CA GLY A 3 7.89 4.97 16.27
C GLY A 3 8.17 5.10 14.79
N HIS A 4 7.21 5.44 14.08
CA HIS A 4 7.31 6.49 13.04
C HIS A 4 5.92 6.62 12.46
N ILE A 5 5.17 7.50 13.08
CA ILE A 5 3.93 8.04 12.54
C ILE A 5 4.35 8.84 11.30
N GLN A 6 4.25 8.21 10.16
CA GLN A 6 4.26 8.97 8.93
C GLN A 6 2.96 9.79 8.86
N HIS A 7 3.06 10.99 8.34
CA HIS A 7 1.98 11.97 8.20
C HIS A 7 0.64 11.33 7.85
N GLY A 8 -0.20 11.09 8.85
CA GLY A 8 -1.53 10.57 8.68
C GLY A 8 -1.90 9.35 9.51
N ASN A 9 -1.29 9.10 10.64
CA ASN A 9 -1.73 8.12 11.66
C ASN A 9 -1.88 6.66 11.21
N MET A 10 -1.38 6.26 10.03
CA MET A 10 -1.41 4.88 9.61
C MET A 10 0.00 4.38 9.32
N SER A 11 0.40 3.30 10.00
CA SER A 11 1.68 2.65 9.74
C SER A 11 1.64 1.86 8.43
N VAL A 12 2.83 1.59 7.84
CA VAL A 12 2.94 0.72 6.66
C VAL A 12 2.34 -0.66 6.94
N ASN A 13 2.50 -1.17 8.14
CA ASN A 13 1.91 -2.45 8.54
C ASN A 13 0.38 -2.42 8.53
N GLU A 14 -0.22 -1.38 9.07
CA GLU A 14 -1.68 -1.21 9.04
C GLU A 14 -2.20 -1.09 7.62
N HIS A 15 -1.53 -0.33 6.77
CA HIS A 15 -1.87 -0.22 5.36
C HIS A 15 -1.83 -1.58 4.66
N CYS A 16 -0.76 -2.35 4.80
CA CYS A 16 -0.65 -3.67 4.20
C CYS A 16 -1.72 -4.65 4.70
N ILE A 17 -2.04 -4.62 6.00
CA ILE A 17 -3.12 -5.42 6.58
C ILE A 17 -4.48 -5.01 5.99
N ASN A 18 -4.74 -3.73 5.86
CA ASN A 18 -5.97 -3.23 5.26
C ASN A 18 -6.09 -3.60 3.78
N VAL A 19 -5.00 -3.55 3.04
CA VAL A 19 -4.97 -4.01 1.64
C VAL A 19 -5.24 -5.51 1.56
N ALA A 20 -4.67 -6.31 2.45
CA ALA A 20 -4.97 -7.75 2.49
C ALA A 20 -6.43 -8.05 2.80
N LYS A 21 -7.00 -7.38 3.79
CA LYS A 21 -8.44 -7.51 4.14
C LYS A 21 -9.35 -7.08 3.00
N THR A 22 -9.06 -5.96 2.37
CA THR A 22 -9.81 -5.43 1.23
C THR A 22 -9.71 -6.35 0.02
N SER A 23 -8.54 -6.92 -0.23
CA SER A 23 -8.33 -7.91 -1.29
C SER A 23 -9.20 -9.15 -1.09
N LEU A 24 -9.27 -9.68 0.14
CA LEU A 24 -10.15 -10.80 0.47
C LEU A 24 -11.64 -10.43 0.31
N TYR A 25 -12.00 -9.22 0.70
CA TYR A 25 -13.37 -8.72 0.52
C TYR A 25 -13.75 -8.65 -0.96
N ILE A 26 -12.90 -8.07 -1.80
CA ILE A 26 -13.12 -7.98 -3.26
C ILE A 26 -13.24 -9.37 -3.86
N ARG A 27 -12.31 -10.27 -3.53
CA ARG A 27 -12.34 -11.66 -3.99
C ARG A 27 -13.68 -12.34 -3.66
N ASN A 28 -14.13 -12.23 -2.42
CA ASN A 28 -15.34 -12.88 -1.94
C ASN A 28 -16.59 -12.24 -2.55
N LYS A 29 -16.64 -10.93 -2.61
CA LYS A 29 -17.79 -10.18 -3.14
C LYS A 29 -18.02 -10.45 -4.63
N LEU A 30 -16.94 -10.52 -5.40
CA LEU A 30 -17.00 -10.75 -6.85
C LEU A 30 -16.93 -12.25 -7.22
N GLY A 31 -16.73 -13.13 -6.25
CA GLY A 31 -16.61 -14.57 -6.50
C GLY A 31 -15.42 -14.96 -7.37
N ILE A 32 -14.29 -14.21 -7.27
CA ILE A 32 -13.13 -14.46 -8.10
C ILE A 32 -12.36 -15.67 -7.59
N ARG A 33 -12.15 -16.65 -8.46
CA ARG A 33 -11.27 -17.79 -8.16
C ARG A 33 -9.82 -17.36 -8.29
N CYS A 34 -9.08 -17.40 -7.18
CA CYS A 34 -7.67 -17.08 -7.16
C CYS A 34 -6.97 -17.84 -6.02
N ASN A 35 -5.64 -17.85 -6.04
CA ASN A 35 -4.86 -18.43 -4.97
C ASN A 35 -4.88 -17.50 -3.75
N THR A 36 -5.60 -17.89 -2.71
CA THR A 36 -5.79 -17.07 -1.49
C THR A 36 -4.47 -16.81 -0.77
N ARG A 37 -3.60 -17.80 -0.69
CA ARG A 37 -2.29 -17.64 -0.04
C ARG A 37 -1.43 -16.62 -0.78
N ASP A 38 -1.36 -16.71 -2.09
CA ASP A 38 -0.61 -15.75 -2.92
C ASP A 38 -1.20 -14.35 -2.81
N LEU A 39 -2.53 -14.24 -2.82
CA LEU A 39 -3.23 -12.97 -2.66
C LEU A 39 -2.88 -12.29 -1.34
N VAL A 40 -3.05 -12.97 -0.22
CA VAL A 40 -2.82 -12.43 1.12
C VAL A 40 -1.35 -12.12 1.34
N ARG A 41 -0.47 -13.05 1.01
CA ARG A 41 0.97 -12.87 1.19
C ARG A 41 1.52 -11.76 0.30
N GLY A 42 1.10 -11.69 -0.94
CA GLY A 42 1.46 -10.60 -1.85
C GLY A 42 0.98 -9.24 -1.36
N ALA A 43 -0.26 -9.16 -0.86
CA ALA A 43 -0.80 -7.94 -0.29
C ALA A 43 -0.04 -7.48 0.96
N LEU A 44 0.35 -8.40 1.84
CA LEU A 44 1.13 -8.08 3.03
C LEU A 44 2.55 -7.62 2.70
N LEU A 45 3.13 -8.13 1.63
CA LEU A 45 4.51 -7.86 1.25
C LEU A 45 4.67 -6.71 0.25
N HIS A 46 3.59 -6.24 -0.40
CA HIS A 46 3.72 -5.31 -1.52
C HIS A 46 4.43 -4.00 -1.16
N ASP A 47 4.24 -3.50 0.05
CA ASP A 47 4.88 -2.28 0.56
C ASP A 47 5.82 -2.52 1.75
N TYR A 48 5.92 -3.76 2.22
CA TYR A 48 6.68 -4.07 3.42
C TYR A 48 8.14 -3.60 3.35
N PHE A 49 8.76 -3.73 2.20
CA PHE A 49 10.17 -3.41 1.99
C PHE A 49 10.46 -1.95 1.67
N LEU A 50 9.43 -1.12 1.51
CA LEU A 50 9.58 0.33 1.38
C LEU A 50 10.14 0.98 2.63
N TYR A 51 9.80 0.44 3.78
CA TYR A 51 10.15 1.05 5.06
C TYR A 51 11.66 1.04 5.32
N ASP A 52 12.35 -0.03 4.98
CA ASP A 52 13.80 -0.13 5.16
C ASP A 52 14.57 0.78 4.20
N TRP A 53 13.98 1.12 3.08
CA TRP A 53 14.61 1.95 2.06
C TRP A 53 14.58 3.45 2.39
N HIS A 54 13.56 3.95 3.07
CA HIS A 54 13.50 5.35 3.49
C HIS A 54 14.61 5.75 4.47
N LYS A 55 15.24 4.78 5.12
CA LYS A 55 16.36 5.01 6.02
C LYS A 55 17.71 5.15 5.31
N SER A 56 17.84 4.64 4.08
CA SER A 56 19.13 4.55 3.42
C SER A 56 19.35 5.53 2.27
N ASP A 57 18.31 6.16 1.74
CA ASP A 57 18.40 6.96 0.51
C ASP A 57 17.68 8.32 0.63
N LEU A 58 18.18 9.19 1.51
CA LEU A 58 17.78 10.61 1.54
C LEU A 58 18.26 11.41 0.31
N ALA A 59 18.98 10.76 -0.62
CA ALA A 59 19.68 11.44 -1.72
C ALA A 59 19.04 11.27 -3.11
N ALA A 60 17.96 10.46 -3.26
CA ALA A 60 17.33 10.27 -4.56
C ALA A 60 16.23 11.33 -4.81
N PRO A 61 16.19 11.97 -5.99
CA PRO A 61 15.17 12.97 -6.29
C PRO A 61 13.78 12.35 -6.28
N HIS A 62 12.86 12.99 -5.58
CA HIS A 62 11.47 12.53 -5.33
C HIS A 62 10.66 12.15 -6.58
N LYS A 63 11.06 12.60 -7.75
CA LYS A 63 10.34 12.37 -9.01
C LYS A 63 10.50 10.96 -9.59
N LEU A 64 11.50 10.20 -9.18
CA LEU A 64 11.78 8.86 -9.71
C LEU A 64 11.27 7.72 -8.81
N HIS A 65 10.78 8.03 -7.62
CA HIS A 65 10.28 7.05 -6.66
C HIS A 65 9.15 6.17 -7.20
N GLY A 66 8.20 6.74 -7.93
CA GLY A 66 7.07 6.00 -8.49
C GLY A 66 7.47 4.94 -9.51
N PHE A 67 8.61 5.09 -10.20
CA PHE A 67 9.07 4.16 -11.24
C PHE A 67 9.95 3.03 -10.70
N PHE A 68 10.75 3.28 -9.68
CA PHE A 68 11.73 2.32 -9.16
C PHE A 68 11.27 1.56 -7.93
N HIS A 69 10.25 2.06 -7.25
CA HIS A 69 9.73 1.51 -6.02
C HIS A 69 9.33 0.02 -6.11
N PRO A 70 8.50 -0.43 -7.07
CA PRO A 70 8.11 -1.84 -7.13
C PRO A 70 9.28 -2.79 -7.39
N ALA A 71 10.21 -2.41 -8.24
CA ALA A 71 11.38 -3.23 -8.56
C ALA A 71 12.32 -3.39 -7.35
N ARG A 72 12.50 -2.36 -6.55
CA ARG A 72 13.29 -2.42 -5.30
C ARG A 72 12.59 -3.26 -4.23
N SER A 73 11.30 -3.09 -4.05
CA SER A 73 10.51 -3.93 -3.14
C SER A 73 10.64 -5.39 -3.50
N LEU A 74 10.53 -5.74 -4.78
CA LEU A 74 10.71 -7.10 -5.24
C LEU A 74 12.12 -7.63 -4.97
N LYS A 75 13.15 -6.85 -5.27
CA LYS A 75 14.55 -7.24 -5.02
C LYS A 75 14.81 -7.51 -3.53
N ASN A 76 14.31 -6.67 -2.66
CA ASN A 76 14.45 -6.83 -1.21
C ASN A 76 13.64 -8.01 -0.69
N ALA A 77 12.42 -8.20 -1.18
CA ALA A 77 11.58 -9.35 -0.85
C ALA A 77 12.24 -10.67 -1.23
N ARG A 78 12.87 -10.76 -2.40
CA ARG A 78 13.58 -11.96 -2.86
C ARG A 78 14.78 -12.33 -2.00
N LYS A 79 15.40 -11.37 -1.33
CA LYS A 79 16.52 -11.65 -0.41
C LYS A 79 16.09 -12.35 0.86
N GLU A 80 14.88 -12.08 1.35
CA GLU A 80 14.39 -12.58 2.63
C GLU A 80 13.35 -13.68 2.50
N TYR A 81 12.63 -13.74 1.39
CA TYR A 81 11.51 -14.66 1.20
C TYR A 81 11.56 -15.37 -0.14
N TYR A 82 11.13 -16.62 -0.12
CA TYR A 82 10.81 -17.32 -1.34
C TYR A 82 9.44 -16.88 -1.85
N LEU A 83 9.42 -16.25 -3.03
CA LEU A 83 8.22 -15.70 -3.63
C LEU A 83 7.72 -16.55 -4.79
N THR A 84 6.41 -16.73 -4.89
CA THR A 84 5.79 -17.32 -6.09
C THR A 84 5.72 -16.28 -7.21
N PRO A 85 5.60 -16.70 -8.49
CA PRO A 85 5.44 -15.77 -9.60
C PRO A 85 4.24 -14.82 -9.44
N ARG A 86 3.14 -15.27 -8.85
CA ARG A 86 1.98 -14.43 -8.56
C ARG A 86 2.27 -13.37 -7.51
N GLN A 87 2.99 -13.73 -6.46
CA GLN A 87 3.41 -12.80 -5.42
C GLN A 87 4.38 -11.73 -5.98
N GLU A 88 5.29 -12.13 -6.85
CA GLU A 88 6.18 -11.19 -7.55
C GLU A 88 5.40 -10.23 -8.44
N ASP A 89 4.41 -10.72 -9.18
CA ASP A 89 3.55 -9.89 -10.02
C ASP A 89 2.77 -8.87 -9.19
N ILE A 90 2.24 -9.26 -8.04
CA ILE A 90 1.58 -8.34 -7.10
C ILE A 90 2.54 -7.21 -6.69
N ILE A 91 3.73 -7.55 -6.25
CA ILE A 91 4.70 -6.56 -5.74
C ILE A 91 5.14 -5.60 -6.86
N ILE A 92 5.43 -6.11 -8.04
CA ILE A 92 5.96 -5.29 -9.13
C ILE A 92 4.89 -4.47 -9.86
N LYS A 93 3.64 -4.92 -9.86
CA LYS A 93 2.55 -4.31 -10.65
C LYS A 93 1.54 -3.49 -9.84
N HIS A 94 1.62 -3.49 -8.50
CA HIS A 94 0.63 -2.80 -7.68
C HIS A 94 0.54 -1.29 -7.93
N MET A 95 1.58 -0.66 -8.44
CA MET A 95 1.60 0.76 -8.80
C MET A 95 1.00 1.09 -10.17
N TRP A 96 0.57 0.07 -10.95
CA TRP A 96 -0.12 0.33 -12.21
C TRP A 96 -1.34 1.26 -11.99
N PRO A 97 -1.62 2.24 -12.83
CA PRO A 97 -1.02 2.55 -14.14
C PRO A 97 0.22 3.47 -14.10
N LEU A 98 0.76 3.84 -12.95
CA LEU A 98 2.01 4.61 -12.87
C LEU A 98 3.19 3.85 -13.48
N THR A 99 3.24 2.54 -13.25
CA THR A 99 4.11 1.63 -14.01
C THR A 99 3.38 1.18 -15.28
N VAL A 100 4.08 1.14 -16.40
CA VAL A 100 3.48 0.92 -17.72
C VAL A 100 2.90 -0.48 -17.91
N LYS A 101 3.51 -1.50 -17.28
CA LYS A 101 3.09 -2.89 -17.41
C LYS A 101 1.92 -3.19 -16.47
N PRO A 102 0.77 -3.65 -17.00
CA PRO A 102 -0.37 -4.00 -16.16
C PRO A 102 -0.14 -5.32 -15.39
N PRO A 103 -0.91 -5.56 -14.32
CA PRO A 103 -0.93 -6.83 -13.64
C PRO A 103 -1.22 -8.00 -14.61
N MET A 104 -0.54 -9.12 -14.40
CA MET A 104 -0.63 -10.29 -15.28
C MET A 104 -1.48 -11.42 -14.70
N CYS A 105 -1.82 -11.39 -13.42
CA CYS A 105 -2.67 -12.39 -12.77
C CYS A 105 -3.82 -11.76 -11.99
N ARG A 106 -4.83 -12.56 -11.67
CA ARG A 106 -6.03 -12.11 -10.95
C ARG A 106 -5.69 -11.55 -9.58
N GLU A 107 -4.80 -12.20 -8.87
CA GLU A 107 -4.31 -11.78 -7.56
C GLU A 107 -3.69 -10.38 -7.63
N ALA A 108 -2.86 -10.12 -8.62
CA ALA A 108 -2.23 -8.81 -8.81
C ALA A 108 -3.25 -7.72 -9.15
N TRP A 109 -4.28 -8.01 -9.95
CA TRP A 109 -5.38 -7.09 -10.22
C TRP A 109 -6.15 -6.74 -8.95
N ILE A 110 -6.49 -7.75 -8.14
CA ILE A 110 -7.24 -7.55 -6.89
C ILE A 110 -6.44 -6.68 -5.93
N VAL A 111 -5.16 -6.99 -5.71
CA VAL A 111 -4.31 -6.22 -4.79
C VAL A 111 -4.08 -4.79 -5.30
N THR A 112 -3.89 -4.60 -6.61
CA THR A 112 -3.74 -3.28 -7.21
C THR A 112 -4.98 -2.41 -6.96
N MET A 113 -6.19 -2.96 -7.14
CA MET A 113 -7.44 -2.26 -6.86
C MET A 113 -7.62 -2.00 -5.37
N ALA A 114 -7.34 -2.98 -4.53
CA ALA A 114 -7.43 -2.86 -3.08
C ALA A 114 -6.47 -1.79 -2.54
N ASP A 115 -5.25 -1.75 -3.02
CA ASP A 115 -4.24 -0.75 -2.65
C ASP A 115 -4.71 0.66 -2.98
N LYS A 116 -5.21 0.89 -4.19
CA LYS A 116 -5.75 2.19 -4.61
C LYS A 116 -6.95 2.61 -3.75
N TYR A 117 -7.85 1.69 -3.46
CA TYR A 117 -9.00 1.95 -2.59
C TYR A 117 -8.57 2.32 -1.17
N CYS A 118 -7.69 1.54 -0.56
CA CYS A 118 -7.17 1.82 0.78
C CYS A 118 -6.43 3.15 0.84
N SER A 119 -5.57 3.44 -0.13
CA SER A 119 -4.84 4.71 -0.20
C SER A 119 -5.78 5.91 -0.34
N LEU A 120 -6.83 5.78 -1.14
CA LEU A 120 -7.85 6.82 -1.29
C LEU A 120 -8.61 7.05 0.02
N MET A 121 -9.05 5.98 0.70
CA MET A 121 -9.77 6.06 1.98
C MET A 121 -8.90 6.66 3.07
N GLU A 122 -7.65 6.28 3.17
CA GLU A 122 -6.68 6.85 4.10
C GLU A 122 -6.52 8.35 3.89
N THR A 123 -6.40 8.80 2.65
CA THR A 123 -6.31 10.21 2.29
C THR A 123 -7.57 10.99 2.67
N LEU A 124 -8.76 10.44 2.41
CA LEU A 124 -10.05 11.06 2.77
C LEU A 124 -10.25 11.14 4.28
N HIS A 125 -9.83 10.13 5.05
CA HIS A 125 -9.89 10.16 6.51
C HIS A 125 -9.00 11.24 7.10
N ILE A 126 -7.79 11.41 6.59
CA ILE A 126 -6.88 12.49 6.99
C ILE A 126 -7.52 13.84 6.71
N HIS A 127 -8.14 14.01 5.54
CA HIS A 127 -8.80 15.27 5.17
C HIS A 127 -9.99 15.59 6.07
N ARG A 128 -10.83 14.61 6.38
CA ARG A 128 -11.96 14.75 7.34
C ARG A 128 -11.47 15.12 8.75
N GLY A 129 -10.42 14.48 9.22
CA GLY A 129 -9.82 14.78 10.52
C GLY A 129 -9.31 16.22 10.62
N ARG A 130 -8.70 16.75 9.57
CA ARG A 130 -8.23 18.14 9.49
C ARG A 130 -9.38 19.15 9.48
N ILE A 131 -10.46 18.88 8.80
CA ILE A 131 -11.64 19.74 8.79
C ILE A 131 -12.28 19.78 10.17
N HIS A 132 -12.41 18.62 10.82
CA HIS A 132 -13.02 18.52 12.16
C HIS A 132 -12.19 19.20 13.24
N SER A 133 -10.87 19.15 13.16
CA SER A 133 -9.99 19.86 14.09
C SER A 133 -10.07 21.39 13.88
N ARG A 134 -10.11 21.87 12.65
CA ARG A 134 -10.29 23.30 12.34
C ARG A 134 -11.61 23.85 12.88
N GLN A 135 -12.70 23.13 12.76
CA GLN A 135 -13.99 23.55 13.28
C GLN A 135 -14.00 23.65 14.82
N ARG A 136 -13.33 22.74 15.52
CA ARG A 136 -13.20 22.81 16.98
C ARG A 136 -12.45 24.06 17.47
N TYR A 137 -11.40 24.46 16.77
CA TYR A 137 -10.64 25.65 17.15
C TYR A 137 -11.41 26.95 16.90
N HIS A 138 -12.26 27.01 15.88
CA HIS A 138 -13.11 28.19 15.64
C HIS A 138 -14.24 28.36 16.67
N THR A 139 -14.74 27.28 17.23
CA THR A 139 -15.83 27.34 18.24
C THR A 139 -15.34 27.81 19.60
N VAL A 140 -14.06 27.58 19.94
CA VAL A 140 -13.47 28.00 21.22
C VAL A 140 -13.06 29.48 21.22
N SER A 141 -12.89 30.10 20.06
CA SER A 141 -12.50 31.51 19.95
C SER A 141 -13.66 32.52 20.14
N TYR A 142 -14.89 32.05 20.26
CA TYR A 142 -16.08 32.91 20.45
C TYR A 142 -16.75 32.70 21.82
N MET A 143 -16.09 32.03 22.73
CA MET A 143 -16.46 31.98 24.14
C MET A 143 -15.45 32.76 24.97
#